data_1f7fce5caaa94125588ded9518ab6634
#
_entry.id   1f7fce5caaa94125588ded9518ab6634
#
_cell.length_a   1.000
_cell.length_b   1.000
_cell.length_c   1.000
_cell.angle_alpha   90.00
_cell.angle_beta   90.00
_cell.angle_gamma   90.00
#
_symmetry.space_group_name_H-M   'P 1'
#
loop_
_entity.id
_entity.type
_entity.pdbx_description
1 polymer ?
#
loop_
_entity_poly.entity_id
_entity_poly.type
_entity_poly.pdbx_seq_one_letter_code
_entity_poly.pdbx_strand_id
1 'polypeptide(L)'
;FDEIALAAKAGNKDTIVSFNSQGGTFVYSPCQEYFSGEELIYFPLCGRTNSQGMQMHIWLTMDNKWWVHQGKEFSPLRFSDEELSRFLTRHRGDGCAVTLNVDVDRTGLLNPTAIEQLARIKKK
;
A
#
# COMPACT_ATOMS: atom_id res chain seq x y z
N PHE A 1 1.05 -20.00 -9.78
CA PHE A 1 0.45 -18.65 -9.69
C PHE A 1 -0.61 -18.42 -10.77
N ASP A 2 -0.40 -18.91 -12.00
CA ASP A 2 -1.33 -18.69 -13.11
C ASP A 2 -2.72 -19.28 -12.82
N GLU A 3 -2.79 -20.50 -12.29
CA GLU A 3 -4.04 -21.14 -11.90
C GLU A 3 -4.82 -20.34 -10.84
N ILE A 4 -4.09 -19.75 -9.86
CA ILE A 4 -4.69 -18.91 -8.83
C ILE A 4 -5.25 -17.62 -9.45
N ALA A 5 -4.48 -16.99 -10.35
CA ALA A 5 -4.91 -15.79 -11.04
C ALA A 5 -6.15 -16.04 -11.92
N LEU A 6 -6.15 -17.15 -12.64
CA LEU A 6 -7.28 -17.56 -13.48
C LEU A 6 -8.52 -17.88 -12.63
N ALA A 7 -8.35 -18.57 -11.50
CA ALA A 7 -9.43 -18.85 -10.57
C ALA A 7 -10.02 -17.57 -9.97
N ALA A 8 -9.17 -16.59 -9.59
CA ALA A 8 -9.63 -15.29 -9.11
C ALA A 8 -10.46 -14.51 -10.13
N LYS A 9 -10.17 -14.69 -11.43
CA LYS A 9 -10.89 -14.05 -12.53
C LYS A 9 -12.11 -14.82 -13.04
N ALA A 10 -12.32 -16.07 -12.59
CA ALA A 10 -13.39 -16.94 -13.11
C ALA A 10 -14.80 -16.35 -12.93
N GLY A 11 -15.05 -15.65 -11.83
CA GLY A 11 -16.33 -15.01 -11.56
C GLY A 11 -16.48 -13.60 -12.16
N ASN A 12 -15.36 -12.92 -12.36
CA ASN A 12 -15.30 -11.60 -12.98
C ASN A 12 -13.94 -11.40 -13.64
N LYS A 13 -13.89 -11.37 -14.98
CA LYS A 13 -12.66 -11.19 -15.74
C LYS A 13 -11.95 -9.87 -15.49
N ASP A 14 -12.65 -8.86 -14.96
CA ASP A 14 -12.12 -7.54 -14.65
C ASP A 14 -11.54 -7.46 -13.22
N THR A 15 -11.53 -8.61 -12.50
CA THR A 15 -10.85 -8.70 -11.20
C THR A 15 -9.36 -8.41 -11.36
N ILE A 16 -8.88 -7.42 -10.62
CA ILE A 16 -7.45 -7.06 -10.58
C ILE A 16 -6.70 -8.04 -9.67
N VAL A 17 -5.60 -8.60 -10.18
CA VAL A 17 -4.78 -9.59 -9.45
C VAL A 17 -3.38 -9.06 -9.23
N SER A 18 -2.90 -9.17 -8.01
CA SER A 18 -1.50 -8.98 -7.67
C SER A 18 -1.02 -10.05 -6.70
N PHE A 19 0.24 -10.42 -6.80
CA PHE A 19 0.91 -11.29 -5.85
C PHE A 19 1.90 -10.49 -5.03
N ASN A 20 1.88 -10.71 -3.71
CA ASN A 20 2.80 -10.03 -2.81
C ASN A 20 4.20 -10.62 -2.92
N SER A 21 5.15 -9.81 -3.35
CA SER A 21 6.56 -10.17 -3.50
C SER A 21 7.42 -9.77 -2.29
N GLN A 22 6.81 -9.34 -1.18
CA GLN A 22 7.53 -8.93 0.04
C GLN A 22 8.68 -7.96 -0.25
N GLY A 23 8.42 -6.91 -0.99
CA GLY A 23 9.42 -5.91 -1.34
C GLY A 23 10.31 -6.27 -2.55
N GLY A 24 10.15 -7.45 -3.13
CA GLY A 24 10.80 -7.81 -4.39
C GLY A 24 10.06 -7.24 -5.61
N THR A 25 10.74 -7.22 -6.75
CA THR A 25 10.16 -6.77 -8.04
C THR A 25 9.77 -7.94 -8.94
N PHE A 26 9.40 -9.07 -8.34
CA PHE A 26 9.09 -10.29 -9.08
C PHE A 26 7.68 -10.25 -9.66
N VAL A 27 7.56 -10.73 -10.88
CA VAL A 27 6.29 -11.03 -11.54
C VAL A 27 6.11 -12.54 -11.51
N TYR A 28 5.08 -12.99 -10.82
CA TYR A 28 4.82 -14.42 -10.61
C TYR A 28 3.89 -15.02 -11.66
N SER A 29 3.17 -14.18 -12.39
CA SER A 29 2.19 -14.62 -13.40
C SER A 29 2.02 -13.53 -14.46
N PRO A 30 1.85 -13.87 -15.74
CA PRO A 30 1.46 -12.91 -16.78
C PRO A 30 0.06 -12.32 -16.55
N CYS A 31 -0.73 -12.93 -15.66
CA CYS A 31 -2.05 -12.41 -15.26
C CYS A 31 -1.98 -11.39 -14.11
N GLN A 32 -0.80 -11.09 -13.58
CA GLN A 32 -0.60 -10.07 -12.56
C GLN A 32 -0.64 -8.68 -13.21
N GLU A 33 -1.42 -7.76 -12.64
CA GLU A 33 -1.70 -6.46 -13.27
C GLU A 33 -1.02 -5.30 -12.59
N TYR A 34 -0.63 -5.46 -11.31
CA TYR A 34 0.13 -4.43 -10.61
C TYR A 34 1.16 -5.04 -9.66
N PHE A 35 2.15 -4.25 -9.33
CA PHE A 35 3.19 -4.59 -8.38
C PHE A 35 2.72 -4.24 -6.97
N SER A 36 2.78 -5.18 -6.00
CA SER A 36 2.20 -4.96 -4.66
C SER A 36 2.97 -3.93 -3.82
N GLY A 37 4.29 -3.90 -3.93
CA GLY A 37 5.14 -2.89 -3.32
C GLY A 37 5.06 -2.78 -1.80
N GLU A 38 5.00 -3.91 -1.09
CA GLU A 38 4.91 -3.94 0.37
C GLU A 38 6.12 -3.27 1.01
N GLU A 39 5.87 -2.25 1.86
CA GLU A 39 6.87 -1.54 2.67
C GLU A 39 8.07 -0.97 1.89
N LEU A 40 7.91 -0.63 0.62
CA LEU A 40 8.99 -0.12 -0.24
C LEU A 40 9.32 1.36 -0.02
N ILE A 41 9.46 1.80 1.21
CA ILE A 41 9.72 3.20 1.57
C ILE A 41 11.03 3.72 0.99
N TYR A 42 12.02 2.86 0.85
CA TYR A 42 13.39 3.21 0.45
C TYR A 42 13.73 2.91 -1.01
N PHE A 43 12.79 2.37 -1.77
CA PHE A 43 13.05 2.10 -3.17
C PHE A 43 13.11 3.39 -3.98
N PRO A 44 13.99 3.43 -5.00
CA PRO A 44 13.99 4.55 -5.93
C PRO A 44 12.61 4.67 -6.56
N LEU A 45 12.22 5.89 -6.88
CA LEU A 45 10.98 6.18 -7.57
C LEU A 45 10.89 5.32 -8.81
N CYS A 46 9.79 4.63 -8.92
CA CYS A 46 9.61 3.61 -9.95
C CYS A 46 8.68 4.07 -11.08
N GLY A 47 8.27 5.31 -11.11
CA GLY A 47 7.34 5.81 -12.11
C GLY A 47 5.96 5.13 -12.05
N ARG A 48 5.16 5.37 -13.08
CA ARG A 48 3.80 4.80 -13.17
C ARG A 48 3.83 3.29 -13.42
N THR A 49 4.73 2.84 -14.27
CA THR A 49 4.86 1.42 -14.64
C THR A 49 6.32 0.98 -14.57
N ASN A 50 6.53 -0.31 -14.35
CA ASN A 50 7.84 -0.92 -14.49
C ASN A 50 8.21 -1.15 -15.98
N SER A 51 9.38 -1.73 -16.23
CA SER A 51 9.86 -2.06 -17.59
C SER A 51 8.97 -3.05 -18.37
N GLN A 52 8.08 -3.74 -17.68
CA GLN A 52 7.12 -4.70 -18.25
C GLN A 52 5.73 -4.08 -18.46
N GLY A 53 5.57 -2.77 -18.22
CA GLY A 53 4.30 -2.07 -18.34
C GLY A 53 3.32 -2.28 -17.18
N MET A 54 3.75 -2.95 -16.10
CA MET A 54 2.93 -3.22 -14.92
C MET A 54 2.83 -1.98 -14.05
N GLN A 55 1.62 -1.64 -13.59
CA GLN A 55 1.38 -0.54 -12.67
C GLN A 55 2.19 -0.68 -11.39
N MET A 56 2.95 0.34 -11.06
CA MET A 56 3.67 0.39 -9.78
C MET A 56 2.74 0.83 -8.66
N HIS A 57 2.89 0.17 -7.53
CA HIS A 57 2.13 0.43 -6.32
C HIS A 57 3.04 0.27 -5.11
N ILE A 58 2.81 1.09 -4.11
CA ILE A 58 3.47 0.98 -2.81
C ILE A 58 2.39 0.97 -1.74
N TRP A 59 2.47 0.02 -0.81
CA TRP A 59 1.70 0.11 0.40
C TRP A 59 2.62 0.12 1.62
N LEU A 60 2.27 0.92 2.60
CA LEU A 60 3.01 1.03 3.84
C LEU A 60 2.07 1.23 5.03
N THR A 61 2.55 0.85 6.21
CA THR A 61 1.86 1.09 7.46
C THR A 61 2.11 2.50 7.96
N MET A 62 1.06 3.17 8.38
CA MET A 62 1.14 4.48 9.04
C MET A 62 1.59 4.37 10.50
N ASP A 63 1.35 3.24 11.11
CA ASP A 63 1.59 2.95 12.52
C ASP A 63 2.87 2.11 12.71
N ASN A 64 3.50 2.19 13.88
CA ASN A 64 4.74 1.44 14.17
C ASN A 64 4.54 -0.08 14.27
N LYS A 65 3.32 -0.55 14.35
CA LYS A 65 2.98 -1.97 14.37
C LYS A 65 1.93 -2.27 13.31
N TRP A 66 2.07 -3.41 12.69
CA TRP A 66 1.15 -3.90 11.65
C TRP A 66 0.32 -5.06 12.18
N TRP A 67 -0.77 -4.75 12.88
CA TRP A 67 -1.70 -5.79 13.38
C TRP A 67 -3.07 -5.20 13.70
N VAL A 68 -4.06 -6.09 13.88
CA VAL A 68 -5.25 -5.77 14.66
C VAL A 68 -4.80 -5.53 16.10
N HIS A 69 -4.95 -4.33 16.57
CA HIS A 69 -4.50 -3.92 17.90
C HIS A 69 -5.27 -4.69 18.99
N GLN A 70 -4.53 -5.34 19.88
CA GLN A 70 -5.13 -6.15 20.95
C GLN A 70 -5.23 -5.43 22.30
N GLY A 71 -4.60 -4.27 22.41
CA GLY A 71 -4.56 -3.44 23.60
C GLY A 71 -5.58 -2.31 23.59
N LYS A 72 -5.51 -1.45 24.62
CA LYS A 72 -6.35 -0.26 24.75
C LYS A 72 -5.77 0.96 24.01
N GLU A 73 -4.49 0.93 23.66
CA GLU A 73 -3.78 2.04 23.07
C GLU A 73 -3.27 1.65 21.69
N PHE A 74 -3.57 2.47 20.69
CA PHE A 74 -3.05 2.32 19.34
C PHE A 74 -1.53 2.56 19.30
N SER A 75 -0.88 1.99 18.32
CA SER A 75 0.54 2.23 18.08
C SER A 75 0.78 3.70 17.69
N PRO A 76 1.92 4.29 18.10
CA PRO A 76 2.27 5.62 17.63
C PRO A 76 2.45 5.64 16.12
N LEU A 77 2.23 6.80 15.52
CA LEU A 77 2.48 7.04 14.11
C LEU A 77 3.95 6.85 13.77
N ARG A 78 4.19 6.31 12.60
CA ARG A 78 5.53 6.01 12.08
C ARG A 78 6.20 7.23 11.44
N PHE A 79 5.39 8.13 10.88
CA PHE A 79 5.84 9.27 10.10
C PHE A 79 5.29 10.58 10.66
N SER A 80 6.07 11.65 10.60
CA SER A 80 5.57 13.00 10.76
C SER A 80 4.67 13.41 9.58
N ASP A 81 3.91 14.49 9.74
CA ASP A 81 3.07 15.05 8.68
C ASP A 81 3.92 15.45 7.45
N GLU A 82 5.12 15.99 7.67
CA GLU A 82 6.05 16.41 6.62
C GLU A 82 6.61 15.21 5.85
N GLU A 83 7.04 14.17 6.55
CA GLU A 83 7.57 12.95 5.93
C GLU A 83 6.52 12.26 5.08
N LEU A 84 5.33 12.04 5.62
CA LEU A 84 4.24 11.39 4.89
C LEU A 84 3.76 12.24 3.71
N SER A 85 3.62 13.57 3.89
CA SER A 85 3.25 14.48 2.81
C SER A 85 4.27 14.48 1.68
N ARG A 86 5.56 14.52 2.01
CA ARG A 86 6.66 14.47 1.03
C ARG A 86 6.65 13.14 0.26
N PHE A 87 6.48 12.04 0.98
CA PHE A 87 6.37 10.71 0.38
C PHE A 87 5.21 10.64 -0.61
N LEU A 88 4.01 11.04 -0.19
CA LEU A 88 2.82 11.00 -1.03
C LEU A 88 2.94 11.90 -2.26
N THR A 89 3.41 13.13 -2.09
CA THR A 89 3.61 14.09 -3.20
C THR A 89 4.56 13.54 -4.24
N ARG A 90 5.67 12.96 -3.78
CA ARG A 90 6.69 12.39 -4.65
C ARG A 90 6.14 11.22 -5.47
N HIS A 91 5.55 10.22 -4.83
CA HIS A 91 5.06 9.02 -5.52
C HIS A 91 3.85 9.28 -6.42
N ARG A 92 2.94 10.16 -6.01
CA ARG A 92 1.82 10.58 -6.86
C ARG A 92 2.30 11.38 -8.07
N GLY A 93 3.29 12.25 -7.89
CA GLY A 93 3.91 12.99 -9.00
C GLY A 93 4.49 12.08 -10.08
N ASP A 94 5.02 10.93 -9.68
CA ASP A 94 5.54 9.92 -10.60
C ASP A 94 4.48 8.95 -11.13
N GLY A 95 3.23 9.10 -10.71
CA GLY A 95 2.11 8.24 -11.14
C GLY A 95 2.06 6.87 -10.45
N CYS A 96 2.84 6.66 -9.40
CA CYS A 96 2.79 5.46 -8.58
C CYS A 96 1.51 5.45 -7.70
N ALA A 97 0.81 4.33 -7.64
CA ALA A 97 -0.30 4.15 -6.70
C ALA A 97 0.23 3.95 -5.28
N VAL A 98 -0.45 4.53 -4.29
CA VAL A 98 -0.07 4.41 -2.87
C VAL A 98 -1.26 3.99 -2.05
N THR A 99 -1.09 2.94 -1.24
CA THR A 99 -2.02 2.52 -0.20
C THR A 99 -1.39 2.75 1.18
N LEU A 100 -2.15 3.37 2.06
CA LEU A 100 -1.77 3.56 3.46
C LEU A 100 -2.57 2.60 4.33
N ASN A 101 -1.89 1.75 5.06
CA ASN A 101 -2.49 0.83 6.00
C ASN A 101 -2.55 1.50 7.39
N VAL A 102 -3.73 1.48 8.01
CA VAL A 102 -3.99 2.10 9.30
C VAL A 102 -4.31 1.01 10.32
N ASP A 103 -3.74 1.14 11.51
CA ASP A 103 -4.01 0.23 12.63
C ASP A 103 -5.50 0.23 12.99
N VAL A 104 -6.02 -0.94 13.34
CA VAL A 104 -7.43 -1.17 13.67
C VAL A 104 -7.53 -1.99 14.96
N ASP A 105 -8.45 -1.66 15.82
CA ASP A 105 -8.73 -2.46 17.02
C ASP A 105 -9.73 -3.61 16.75
N ARG A 106 -9.98 -4.42 17.76
CA ARG A 106 -10.91 -5.55 17.67
C ARG A 106 -12.37 -5.16 17.46
N THR A 107 -12.73 -3.91 17.68
CA THR A 107 -14.08 -3.39 17.45
C THR A 107 -14.26 -2.84 16.03
N GLY A 108 -13.16 -2.78 15.26
CA GLY A 108 -13.12 -2.16 13.93
C GLY A 108 -12.82 -0.67 13.96
N LEU A 109 -12.48 -0.09 15.12
CA LEU A 109 -12.08 1.30 15.24
C LEU A 109 -10.68 1.47 14.66
N LEU A 110 -10.53 2.37 13.68
CA LEU A 110 -9.24 2.78 13.14
C LEU A 110 -8.51 3.70 14.11
N ASN A 111 -7.17 3.69 14.07
CA ASN A 111 -6.35 4.58 14.88
C ASN A 111 -6.75 6.05 14.64
N PRO A 112 -7.35 6.74 15.63
CA PRO A 112 -7.83 8.11 15.44
C PRO A 112 -6.71 9.08 15.07
N THR A 113 -5.52 8.90 15.64
CA THR A 113 -4.36 9.75 15.35
C THR A 113 -3.92 9.65 13.89
N ALA A 114 -3.99 8.46 13.30
CA ALA A 114 -3.70 8.26 11.87
C ALA A 114 -4.76 8.94 10.99
N ILE A 115 -6.03 8.83 11.35
CA ILE A 115 -7.13 9.51 10.62
C ILE A 115 -6.98 11.03 10.69
N GLU A 116 -6.63 11.58 11.86
CA GLU A 116 -6.36 13.01 12.02
C GLU A 116 -5.14 13.45 11.18
N GLN A 117 -4.07 12.66 11.14
CA GLN A 117 -2.91 12.94 10.30
C GLN A 117 -3.30 13.02 8.82
N LEU A 118 -4.05 12.04 8.32
CA LEU A 118 -4.53 12.04 6.94
C LEU A 118 -5.40 13.27 6.63
N ALA A 119 -6.26 13.68 7.57
CA ALA A 119 -7.09 14.86 7.42
C ALA A 119 -6.27 16.17 7.36
N ARG A 120 -5.17 16.26 8.11
CA ARG A 120 -4.24 17.41 8.06
C ARG A 120 -3.49 17.47 6.74
N ILE A 121 -3.00 16.33 6.26
CA ILE A 121 -2.23 16.25 5.00
C ILE A 121 -3.10 16.55 3.79
N LYS A 122 -4.37 16.12 3.78
CA LYS A 122 -5.30 16.39 2.68
C LYS A 122 -5.56 17.87 2.45
N LYS A 123 -5.39 18.71 3.48
CA LYS A 123 -5.66 20.16 3.42
C LYS A 123 -4.48 20.96 2.86
N LYS A 124 -3.33 20.36 2.70
CA LYS A 124 -2.13 20.94 2.09
C LYS A 124 -2.06 20.63 0.59
#